data_7971395386a4d959c565e836e90e1bd5
#
_entry.id   7971395386a4d959c565e836e90e1bd5
#
_cell.length_a   1.000
_cell.length_b   1.000
_cell.length_c   1.000
_cell.angle_alpha   90.00
_cell.angle_beta   90.00
_cell.angle_gamma   90.00
#
_symmetry.space_group_name_H-M   'P 1'
#
loop_
_entity.id
_entity.type
_entity.pdbx_description
1 polymer ?
#
loop_
_entity_poly.entity_id
_entity_poly.type
_entity_poly.pdbx_seq_one_letter_code
_entity_poly.pdbx_strand_id
1 'polypeptide(L)'
;IREMMPNYDMFVYPSIFEETSCASALEALASGVHVITNNFGALYETCAEWPVYVNYSNNYETMAKDTAAAIEVAAGYLHEDFIQTHLAEQQKFYKRFYSWDKKGMEWTSFLKGAISERNNK
;
A
#
# COMPACT_ATOMS: atom_id res chain seq x y z
N ILE A 1 -11.75 -9.73 1.47
CA ILE A 1 -10.49 -9.18 2.01
C ILE A 1 -10.76 -7.80 2.62
N ARG A 2 -11.31 -6.83 1.87
CA ARG A 2 -11.53 -5.45 2.33
C ARG A 2 -12.27 -5.34 3.68
N GLU A 3 -13.33 -6.11 3.88
CA GLU A 3 -14.13 -6.10 5.13
C GLU A 3 -13.39 -6.73 6.31
N MET A 4 -12.39 -7.57 6.03
CA MET A 4 -11.61 -8.27 7.05
C MET A 4 -10.36 -7.48 7.48
N MET A 5 -9.79 -6.68 6.58
CA MET A 5 -8.54 -5.94 6.82
C MET A 5 -8.52 -5.15 8.14
N PRO A 6 -9.56 -4.41 8.51
CA PRO A 6 -9.54 -3.63 9.75
C PRO A 6 -9.46 -4.47 11.05
N ASN A 7 -9.60 -5.79 10.95
CA ASN A 7 -9.52 -6.69 12.10
C ASN A 7 -8.11 -7.26 12.31
N TYR A 8 -7.14 -6.86 11.50
CA TYR A 8 -5.76 -7.28 11.59
C TYR A 8 -4.86 -6.11 11.94
N ASP A 9 -3.83 -6.40 12.71
CA ASP A 9 -2.84 -5.42 13.14
C ASP A 9 -1.79 -5.15 12.06
N MET A 10 -1.41 -6.18 11.31
CA MET A 10 -0.38 -6.12 10.29
C MET A 10 -0.81 -6.82 9.00
N PHE A 11 -0.36 -6.27 7.88
CA PHE A 11 -0.40 -6.89 6.57
C PHE A 11 1.03 -7.09 6.07
N VAL A 12 1.46 -8.34 5.95
CA VAL A 12 2.82 -8.70 5.55
C VAL A 12 2.81 -9.26 4.14
N TYR A 13 3.49 -8.59 3.23
CA TYR A 13 3.49 -8.90 1.81
C TYR A 13 4.91 -8.90 1.21
N PRO A 14 5.73 -9.94 1.45
CA PRO A 14 7.06 -10.08 0.87
C PRO A 14 6.93 -10.63 -0.57
N SER A 15 6.65 -9.77 -1.53
CA SER A 15 6.42 -10.17 -2.92
C SER A 15 7.70 -10.67 -3.60
N ILE A 16 7.58 -11.77 -4.33
CA ILE A 16 8.59 -12.26 -5.28
C ILE A 16 8.16 -12.00 -6.74
N PHE A 17 6.99 -11.42 -6.92
CA PHE A 17 6.45 -11.01 -8.21
C PHE A 17 6.68 -9.52 -8.42
N GLU A 18 7.10 -9.13 -9.62
CA GLU A 18 7.29 -7.73 -9.99
C GLU A 18 5.92 -7.06 -10.20
N GLU A 19 5.40 -6.50 -9.13
CA GLU A 19 4.08 -5.86 -9.13
C GLU A 19 4.06 -4.61 -10.03
N THR A 20 2.98 -4.46 -10.78
CA THR A 20 2.67 -3.22 -11.49
C THR A 20 1.85 -2.26 -10.64
N SER A 21 1.06 -2.79 -9.74
CA SER A 21 0.30 -2.11 -8.67
C SER A 21 -0.27 -3.18 -7.76
N CYS A 22 -0.30 -2.96 -6.48
CA CYS A 22 -0.79 -3.95 -5.51
C CYS A 22 -2.08 -3.48 -4.85
N ALA A 23 -3.23 -3.97 -5.34
CA ALA A 23 -4.54 -3.61 -4.78
C ALA A 23 -4.67 -4.02 -3.30
N SER A 24 -4.14 -5.20 -2.93
CA SER A 24 -4.18 -5.67 -1.54
C SER A 24 -3.40 -4.78 -0.58
N ALA A 25 -2.23 -4.27 -1.01
CA ALA A 25 -1.48 -3.30 -0.23
C ALA A 25 -2.23 -1.97 -0.09
N LEU A 26 -2.85 -1.46 -1.17
CA LEU A 26 -3.69 -0.26 -1.12
C LEU A 26 -4.89 -0.44 -0.18
N GLU A 27 -5.53 -1.61 -0.19
CA GLU A 27 -6.64 -1.92 0.72
C GLU A 27 -6.19 -1.98 2.18
N ALA A 28 -5.03 -2.57 2.46
CA ALA A 28 -4.44 -2.59 3.80
C ALA A 28 -4.11 -1.18 4.31
N LEU A 29 -3.44 -0.38 3.48
CA LEU A 29 -3.11 1.01 3.80
C LEU A 29 -4.36 1.88 4.03
N ALA A 30 -5.39 1.71 3.19
CA ALA A 30 -6.67 2.41 3.34
C ALA A 30 -7.49 1.92 4.55
N SER A 31 -7.17 0.77 5.10
CA SER A 31 -7.80 0.22 6.31
C SER A 31 -7.09 0.65 7.60
N GLY A 32 -5.95 1.31 7.51
CA GLY A 32 -5.14 1.71 8.66
C GLY A 32 -4.35 0.56 9.29
N VAL A 33 -4.09 -0.49 8.50
CA VAL A 33 -3.28 -1.64 8.92
C VAL A 33 -1.80 -1.33 8.73
N HIS A 34 -0.96 -1.75 9.65
CA HIS A 34 0.48 -1.61 9.52
C HIS A 34 1.00 -2.55 8.42
N VAL A 35 1.62 -1.98 7.38
CA VAL A 35 2.07 -2.74 6.22
C VAL A 35 3.58 -2.98 6.29
N ILE A 36 3.98 -4.24 6.11
CA ILE A 36 5.38 -4.66 5.92
C ILE A 36 5.46 -5.29 4.54
N THR A 37 6.28 -4.74 3.66
CA THR A 37 6.44 -5.22 2.29
C THR A 37 7.90 -5.09 1.85
N ASN A 38 8.19 -5.45 0.61
CA ASN A 38 9.52 -5.20 0.04
C ASN A 38 9.47 -4.13 -1.04
N ASN A 39 10.64 -3.66 -1.45
CA ASN A 39 10.81 -2.61 -2.45
C ASN A 39 10.91 -3.16 -3.89
N PHE A 40 10.14 -4.20 -4.23
CA PHE A 40 10.19 -4.86 -5.52
C PHE A 40 9.06 -4.41 -6.46
N GLY A 41 9.39 -4.24 -7.74
CA GLY A 41 8.45 -3.72 -8.73
C GLY A 41 7.89 -2.35 -8.34
N ALA A 42 6.60 -2.13 -8.57
CA ALA A 42 5.91 -0.88 -8.27
C ALA A 42 5.42 -0.76 -6.81
N LEU A 43 5.84 -1.64 -5.91
CA LEU A 43 5.40 -1.58 -4.50
C LEU A 43 5.79 -0.27 -3.82
N TYR A 44 7.02 0.20 -4.05
CA TYR A 44 7.46 1.49 -3.49
C TYR A 44 6.66 2.67 -4.04
N GLU A 45 6.36 2.68 -5.35
CA GLU A 45 5.53 3.72 -5.97
C GLU A 45 4.08 3.66 -5.46
N THR A 46 3.52 2.44 -5.35
CA THR A 46 2.14 2.22 -4.91
C THR A 46 1.93 2.59 -3.45
N CYS A 47 2.88 2.23 -2.59
CA CYS A 47 2.75 2.33 -1.14
C CYS A 47 3.47 3.56 -0.56
N ALA A 48 4.32 4.24 -1.35
CA ALA A 48 5.12 5.39 -0.95
C ALA A 48 5.95 5.10 0.33
N GLU A 49 6.06 6.03 1.24
CA GLU A 49 6.86 5.89 2.47
C GLU A 49 6.05 5.38 3.69
N TRP A 50 4.82 4.88 3.46
CA TRP A 50 3.98 4.43 4.56
C TRP A 50 4.37 3.09 5.17
N PRO A 51 4.72 2.03 4.37
CA PRO A 51 5.11 0.74 4.90
C PRO A 51 6.51 0.71 5.51
N VAL A 52 6.73 -0.30 6.33
CA VAL A 52 8.09 -0.79 6.58
C VAL A 52 8.54 -1.62 5.38
N TYR A 53 9.68 -1.25 4.79
CA TYR A 53 10.26 -1.95 3.65
C TYR A 53 11.38 -2.88 4.07
N VAL A 54 11.28 -4.12 3.60
CA VAL A 54 12.38 -5.09 3.59
C VAL A 54 13.04 -5.05 2.22
N ASN A 55 14.34 -5.07 2.15
CA ASN A 55 15.02 -5.09 0.86
C ASN A 55 14.71 -6.38 0.09
N TYR A 56 14.34 -6.24 -1.18
CA TYR A 56 14.20 -7.39 -2.05
C TYR A 56 15.54 -8.11 -2.23
N SER A 57 15.51 -9.43 -2.20
CA SER A 57 16.67 -10.28 -2.44
C SER A 57 16.26 -11.52 -3.21
N ASN A 58 17.10 -11.94 -4.17
CA ASN A 58 16.96 -13.23 -4.83
C ASN A 58 17.27 -14.42 -3.90
N ASN A 59 17.90 -14.14 -2.75
CA ASN A 59 18.02 -15.12 -1.68
C ASN A 59 16.77 -15.03 -0.79
N TYR A 60 15.81 -15.90 -1.06
CA TYR A 60 14.52 -15.93 -0.34
C TYR A 60 14.66 -16.28 1.14
N GLU A 61 15.69 -17.02 1.53
CA GLU A 61 15.95 -17.29 2.95
C GLU A 61 16.36 -16.01 3.70
N THR A 62 17.23 -15.19 3.10
CA THR A 62 17.60 -13.89 3.65
C THR A 62 16.38 -12.97 3.73
N MET A 63 15.59 -12.86 2.65
CA MET A 63 14.40 -12.03 2.64
C MET A 63 13.35 -12.48 3.68
N ALA A 64 13.20 -13.79 3.90
CA ALA A 64 12.31 -14.32 4.93
C ALA A 64 12.79 -13.98 6.34
N LYS A 65 14.09 -14.07 6.61
CA LYS A 65 14.70 -13.67 7.90
C LYS A 65 14.52 -12.18 8.17
N ASP A 66 14.77 -11.34 7.17
CA ASP A 66 14.62 -9.89 7.29
C ASP A 66 13.15 -9.50 7.49
N THR A 67 12.23 -10.18 6.80
CA THR A 67 10.79 -9.99 7.00
C THR A 67 10.35 -10.41 8.41
N ALA A 68 10.83 -11.54 8.90
CA ALA A 68 10.53 -11.98 10.28
C ALA A 68 11.05 -10.99 11.32
N ALA A 69 12.27 -10.49 11.15
CA ALA A 69 12.83 -9.46 12.02
C ALA A 69 12.00 -8.16 11.98
N ALA A 70 11.55 -7.74 10.80
CA ALA A 70 10.68 -6.57 10.66
C ALA A 70 9.33 -6.75 11.39
N ILE A 71 8.75 -7.95 11.34
CA ILE A 71 7.51 -8.29 12.09
C ILE A 71 7.75 -8.19 13.60
N GLU A 72 8.83 -8.78 14.11
CA GLU A 72 9.16 -8.75 15.54
C GLU A 72 9.35 -7.32 16.05
N VAL A 73 10.09 -6.50 15.31
CA VAL A 73 10.31 -5.10 15.64
C VAL A 73 8.98 -4.33 15.62
N ALA A 74 8.16 -4.50 14.57
CA ALA A 74 6.86 -3.84 14.46
C ALA A 74 5.91 -4.24 15.59
N ALA A 75 5.86 -5.52 15.97
CA ALA A 75 5.04 -6.00 17.08
C ALA A 75 5.39 -5.31 18.41
N GLY A 76 6.66 -4.94 18.60
CA GLY A 76 7.13 -4.25 19.79
C GLY A 76 6.63 -2.82 19.96
N TYR A 77 6.28 -2.12 18.87
CA TYR A 77 5.85 -0.72 18.92
C TYR A 77 4.44 -0.46 18.37
N LEU A 78 3.77 -1.49 17.87
CA LEU A 78 2.51 -1.34 17.12
C LEU A 78 1.44 -0.55 17.87
N HIS A 79 1.37 -0.69 19.19
CA HIS A 79 0.37 -0.02 20.04
C HIS A 79 0.83 1.32 20.61
N GLU A 80 2.03 1.78 20.25
CA GLU A 80 2.51 3.09 20.67
C GLU A 80 1.72 4.22 20.01
N ASP A 81 1.45 5.28 20.72
CA ASP A 81 0.60 6.39 20.27
C ASP A 81 1.08 7.03 18.97
N PHE A 82 2.40 7.14 18.78
CA PHE A 82 2.96 7.71 17.57
C PHE A 82 2.70 6.83 16.33
N ILE A 83 2.71 5.49 16.49
CA ILE A 83 2.36 4.57 15.41
C ILE A 83 0.86 4.62 15.11
N GLN A 84 0.01 4.63 16.12
CA GLN A 84 -1.43 4.73 15.93
C GLN A 84 -1.80 6.04 15.22
N THR A 85 -1.12 7.13 15.52
CA THR A 85 -1.26 8.41 14.82
C THR A 85 -0.83 8.28 13.35
N HIS A 86 0.32 7.67 13.09
CA HIS A 86 0.83 7.42 11.74
C HIS A 86 -0.17 6.58 10.90
N LEU A 87 -0.69 5.49 11.46
CA LEU A 87 -1.67 4.63 10.78
C LEU A 87 -2.99 5.36 10.48
N ALA A 88 -3.44 6.24 11.39
CA ALA A 88 -4.61 7.06 11.17
C ALA A 88 -4.41 8.07 10.02
N GLU A 89 -3.25 8.71 9.91
CA GLU A 89 -2.92 9.60 8.81
C GLU A 89 -2.75 8.84 7.48
N GLN A 90 -2.09 7.67 7.49
CA GLN A 90 -2.03 6.75 6.37
C GLN A 90 -3.43 6.43 5.84
N GLN A 91 -4.34 6.03 6.71
CA GLN A 91 -5.72 5.69 6.34
C GLN A 91 -6.43 6.88 5.68
N LYS A 92 -6.32 8.08 6.25
CA LYS A 92 -6.90 9.31 5.68
C LYS A 92 -6.34 9.60 4.28
N PHE A 93 -5.03 9.46 4.11
CA PHE A 93 -4.37 9.68 2.83
C PHE A 93 -4.91 8.75 1.76
N TYR A 94 -4.92 7.43 2.01
CA TYR A 94 -5.38 6.45 1.01
C TYR A 94 -6.87 6.56 0.73
N LYS A 95 -7.72 6.79 1.72
CA LYS A 95 -9.15 7.05 1.52
C LYS A 95 -9.39 8.29 0.66
N ARG A 96 -8.59 9.33 0.82
CA ARG A 96 -8.73 10.56 0.04
C ARG A 96 -8.28 10.43 -1.41
N PHE A 97 -7.15 9.79 -1.66
CA PHE A 97 -6.48 9.81 -2.97
C PHE A 97 -6.71 8.53 -3.80
N TYR A 98 -7.06 7.41 -3.16
CA TYR A 98 -7.21 6.11 -3.80
C TYR A 98 -8.65 5.55 -3.70
N SER A 99 -9.64 6.35 -3.30
CA SER A 99 -11.03 5.93 -3.33
C SER A 99 -11.53 5.75 -4.77
N TRP A 100 -12.48 4.84 -4.97
CA TRP A 100 -13.13 4.65 -6.26
C TRP A 100 -13.84 5.92 -6.76
N ASP A 101 -14.44 6.71 -5.86
CA ASP A 101 -15.06 7.99 -6.22
C ASP A 101 -14.04 8.96 -6.82
N LYS A 102 -12.87 9.09 -6.17
CA LYS A 102 -11.78 9.94 -6.67
C LYS A 102 -11.25 9.42 -8.01
N LYS A 103 -10.96 8.13 -8.12
CA LYS A 103 -10.48 7.52 -9.36
C LYS A 103 -11.52 7.59 -10.47
N GLY A 104 -12.80 7.41 -10.17
CA GLY A 104 -13.89 7.59 -11.12
C GLY A 104 -13.98 9.00 -11.69
N MET A 105 -13.79 10.03 -10.86
CA MET A 105 -13.72 11.42 -11.32
C MET A 105 -12.49 11.67 -12.22
N GLU A 106 -11.32 11.18 -11.83
CA GLU A 106 -10.08 11.30 -12.61
C GLU A 106 -10.24 10.65 -13.99
N TRP A 107 -10.75 9.42 -14.06
CA TRP A 107 -11.02 8.72 -15.31
C TRP A 107 -12.07 9.41 -16.16
N THR A 108 -13.14 9.90 -15.57
CA THR A 108 -14.19 10.65 -16.28
C THR A 108 -13.63 11.90 -16.92
N SER A 109 -12.80 12.65 -16.21
CA SER A 109 -12.14 13.86 -16.74
C SER A 109 -11.20 13.53 -17.89
N PHE A 110 -10.35 12.51 -17.72
CA PHE A 110 -9.42 12.06 -18.75
C PHE A 110 -10.15 11.63 -20.03
N LEU A 111 -11.17 10.80 -19.92
CA LEU A 111 -11.92 10.30 -21.08
C LEU A 111 -12.68 11.41 -21.80
N LYS A 112 -13.27 12.36 -21.08
CA LYS A 112 -13.91 13.55 -21.70
C LYS A 112 -12.91 14.39 -22.48
N GLY A 113 -11.71 14.60 -21.93
CA GLY A 113 -10.62 15.30 -22.64
C GLY A 113 -10.23 14.59 -23.93
N ALA A 114 -9.96 13.30 -23.87
CA ALA A 114 -9.56 12.50 -25.03
C ALA A 114 -10.63 12.48 -26.15
N ILE A 115 -11.91 12.41 -25.77
CA ILE A 115 -13.03 12.47 -26.74
C ILE A 115 -13.11 13.85 -27.39
N SER A 116 -12.96 14.93 -26.61
CA SER A 116 -12.98 16.30 -27.15
C SER A 116 -11.85 16.53 -28.14
N GLU A 117 -10.64 16.09 -27.86
CA GLU A 117 -9.50 16.21 -28.77
C GLU A 117 -9.72 15.45 -30.09
N ARG A 118 -10.35 14.27 -30.00
CA ARG A 118 -10.70 13.50 -31.21
C ARG A 118 -11.71 14.20 -32.12
N ASN A 119 -12.69 14.88 -31.53
CA ASN A 119 -13.76 15.56 -32.28
C ASN A 119 -13.30 16.88 -32.89
N ASN A 120 -12.15 17.43 -32.48
CA ASN A 120 -11.56 18.66 -33.00
C ASN A 120 -10.52 18.42 -34.09
N LYS A 121 -10.28 17.17 -34.45
CA LYS A 121 -9.44 16.75 -35.61
C LYS A 121 -10.30 16.38 -36.82
#